data_73e868f021389f2263fa92484f063de5
#
_entry.id   73e868f021389f2263fa92484f063de5
#
_cell.length_a   1.000
_cell.length_b   1.000
_cell.length_c   1.000
_cell.angle_alpha   90.00
_cell.angle_beta   90.00
_cell.angle_gamma   90.00
#
_symmetry.space_group_name_H-M   'P 1'
#
loop_
_entity.id
_entity.type
_entity.pdbx_description
1 polymer ?
#
loop_
_entity_poly.entity_id
_entity_poly.type
_entity_poly.pdbx_seq_one_letter_code
_entity_poly.pdbx_strand_id
1 'polypeptide(L)'
;TYEEYLEDRLSPTGLTLDELKEHGMMPAKHIMPARTTEDIMKVHTPTGKIEFVSTILKACKKEWHEGVPAYHDFRETLPMKEYPLILSTGSRKPQLFHSRTYRLPWLVNLEDCPIVELHPEDAENYSVKTGEMVTLETPVGQMDMEAVVNSSCLRGAVNVYHGAGNYDINLLIDDQY
;
A
#
# COMPACT_ATOMS: atom_id res chain seq x y z
N THR A 1 21.63 20.69 -21.10
CA THR A 1 22.16 20.78 -19.72
C THR A 1 21.06 20.52 -18.69
N TYR A 2 21.43 20.33 -17.44
CA TYR A 2 20.47 20.16 -16.35
C TYR A 2 19.66 21.44 -16.10
N GLU A 3 20.29 22.59 -16.27
CA GLU A 3 19.60 23.88 -16.12
C GLU A 3 18.55 24.10 -17.22
N GLU A 4 18.85 23.76 -18.47
CA GLU A 4 17.86 23.82 -19.56
C GLU A 4 16.66 22.89 -19.29
N TYR A 5 16.88 21.71 -18.71
CA TYR A 5 15.80 20.82 -18.28
C TYR A 5 14.94 21.46 -17.19
N LEU A 6 15.54 22.13 -16.20
CA LEU A 6 14.82 22.84 -15.15
C LEU A 6 14.01 24.01 -15.70
N GLU A 7 14.57 24.78 -16.62
CA GLU A 7 13.86 25.89 -17.31
C GLU A 7 12.66 25.38 -18.09
N ASP A 8 12.82 24.29 -18.85
CA ASP A 8 11.71 23.65 -19.56
C ASP A 8 10.58 23.23 -18.60
N ARG A 9 10.94 22.64 -17.45
CA ARG A 9 9.98 22.25 -16.41
C ARG A 9 9.28 23.42 -15.73
N LEU A 10 9.96 24.56 -15.61
CA LEU A 10 9.41 25.80 -15.01
C LEU A 10 8.58 26.60 -16.01
N SER A 11 8.86 26.52 -17.29
CA SER A 11 8.20 27.29 -18.35
C SER A 11 6.67 27.36 -18.24
N PRO A 12 5.93 26.24 -18.00
CA PRO A 12 4.47 26.30 -17.85
C PRO A 12 3.99 27.10 -16.64
N THR A 13 4.87 27.36 -15.67
CA THR A 13 4.52 28.10 -14.44
C THR A 13 4.70 29.62 -14.58
N GLY A 14 5.36 30.06 -15.64
CA GLY A 14 5.77 31.44 -15.83
C GLY A 14 6.91 31.92 -14.91
N LEU A 15 7.53 30.96 -14.17
CA LEU A 15 8.69 31.23 -13.32
C LEU A 15 9.97 30.92 -14.07
N THR A 16 11.05 31.64 -13.74
CA THR A 16 12.40 31.36 -14.22
C THR A 16 13.23 30.66 -13.16
N LEU A 17 14.27 29.95 -13.59
CA LEU A 17 15.21 29.33 -12.68
C LEU A 17 15.96 30.34 -11.81
N ASP A 18 16.25 31.53 -12.37
CA ASP A 18 16.93 32.60 -11.65
C ASP A 18 16.06 33.19 -10.52
N GLU A 19 14.77 33.39 -10.75
CA GLU A 19 13.84 33.80 -9.70
C GLU A 19 13.78 32.76 -8.58
N LEU A 20 13.77 31.46 -8.94
CA LEU A 20 13.78 30.37 -7.96
C LEU A 20 15.11 30.33 -7.17
N LYS A 21 16.23 30.56 -7.82
CA LYS A 21 17.56 30.62 -7.15
C LYS A 21 17.63 31.80 -6.18
N GLU A 22 17.07 32.96 -6.54
CA GLU A 22 17.06 34.16 -5.72
C GLU A 22 16.17 34.01 -4.46
N HIS A 23 14.98 33.47 -4.64
CA HIS A 23 13.96 33.38 -3.57
C HIS A 23 13.93 32.05 -2.83
N GLY A 24 14.61 31.04 -3.35
CA GLY A 24 14.66 29.67 -2.79
C GLY A 24 13.36 28.88 -2.93
N MET A 25 12.22 29.50 -2.68
CA MET A 25 10.89 28.94 -2.83
C MET A 25 9.89 29.98 -3.32
N MET A 26 9.17 29.65 -4.37
CA MET A 26 8.12 30.48 -4.93
C MET A 26 6.76 29.79 -4.83
N PRO A 27 5.70 30.48 -4.37
CA PRO A 27 4.36 29.90 -4.37
C PRO A 27 3.86 29.72 -5.79
N ALA A 28 3.30 28.56 -6.08
CA ALA A 28 2.72 28.23 -7.40
C ALA A 28 1.39 28.98 -7.69
N LYS A 29 1.36 30.28 -7.45
CA LYS A 29 0.16 31.13 -7.62
C LYS A 29 -0.43 31.10 -9.02
N HIS A 30 0.41 30.83 -10.03
CA HIS A 30 -0.03 30.76 -11.42
C HIS A 30 -0.46 29.40 -11.91
N ILE A 31 -0.12 28.33 -11.16
CA ILE A 31 -0.42 26.95 -11.54
C ILE A 31 -1.81 26.52 -11.03
N MET A 32 -2.20 27.03 -9.89
CA MET A 32 -3.51 26.78 -9.31
C MET A 32 -4.20 28.12 -9.05
N PRO A 33 -5.00 28.61 -9.98
CA PRO A 33 -5.85 29.76 -9.68
C PRO A 33 -6.66 29.44 -8.43
N ALA A 34 -6.76 30.42 -7.53
CA ALA A 34 -7.56 30.26 -6.33
C ALA A 34 -8.94 29.79 -6.75
N ARG A 35 -9.34 28.58 -6.34
CA ARG A 35 -10.66 28.06 -6.64
C ARG A 35 -11.69 28.96 -6.00
N THR A 36 -12.56 29.54 -6.80
CA THR A 36 -13.71 30.28 -6.30
C THR A 36 -14.73 29.30 -5.69
N THR A 37 -15.65 29.81 -4.87
CA THR A 37 -16.76 28.99 -4.40
C THR A 37 -17.55 28.39 -5.55
N GLU A 38 -17.68 29.10 -6.66
CA GLU A 38 -18.33 28.61 -7.88
C GLU A 38 -17.58 27.45 -8.53
N ASP A 39 -16.23 27.49 -8.54
CA ASP A 39 -15.40 26.41 -9.06
C ASP A 39 -15.48 25.16 -8.18
N ILE A 40 -15.57 25.34 -6.85
CA ILE A 40 -15.76 24.24 -5.90
C ILE A 40 -17.15 23.61 -6.08
N MET A 41 -18.15 24.41 -6.43
CA MET A 41 -19.51 23.91 -6.67
C MET A 41 -19.71 23.27 -8.05
N LYS A 42 -18.76 23.43 -8.98
CA LYS A 42 -18.74 22.70 -10.25
C LYS A 42 -18.19 21.28 -10.03
N VAL A 43 -19.05 20.37 -9.68
CA VAL A 43 -18.68 18.96 -9.48
C VAL A 43 -18.91 18.14 -10.75
N HIS A 44 -17.92 17.34 -11.14
CA HIS A 44 -17.97 16.47 -12.32
C HIS A 44 -18.54 15.09 -11.97
N THR A 45 -19.76 15.09 -11.42
CA THR A 45 -20.52 13.86 -11.14
C THR A 45 -21.65 13.70 -12.13
N PRO A 46 -22.21 12.50 -12.32
CA PRO A 46 -23.34 12.28 -13.21
C PRO A 46 -24.55 13.17 -12.92
N THR A 47 -24.75 13.53 -11.65
CA THR A 47 -25.85 14.42 -11.22
C THR A 47 -25.50 15.91 -11.27
N GLY A 48 -24.24 16.26 -11.48
CA GLY A 48 -23.73 17.64 -11.40
C GLY A 48 -23.77 18.22 -9.98
N LYS A 49 -23.97 17.37 -8.96
CA LYS A 49 -24.05 17.73 -7.52
C LYS A 49 -23.02 16.92 -6.72
N ILE A 50 -22.70 17.35 -5.50
CA ILE A 50 -21.94 16.53 -4.57
C ILE A 50 -22.77 15.28 -4.26
N GLU A 51 -22.22 14.11 -4.60
CA GLU A 51 -22.88 12.82 -4.38
C GLU A 51 -22.35 12.18 -3.11
N PHE A 52 -23.19 12.02 -2.10
CA PHE A 52 -22.91 11.20 -0.91
C PHE A 52 -23.11 9.71 -1.20
N VAL A 53 -23.90 9.41 -2.21
CA VAL A 53 -24.11 8.07 -2.75
C VAL A 53 -23.59 8.08 -4.19
N SER A 54 -22.58 7.29 -4.50
CA SER A 54 -22.02 7.21 -5.86
C SER A 54 -23.01 6.56 -6.83
N THR A 55 -23.54 7.36 -7.77
CA THR A 55 -24.40 6.83 -8.83
C THR A 55 -23.63 5.91 -9.79
N ILE A 56 -22.33 6.12 -9.95
CA ILE A 56 -21.45 5.26 -10.77
C ILE A 56 -21.31 3.89 -10.13
N LEU A 57 -21.00 3.81 -8.82
CA LEU A 57 -20.88 2.53 -8.13
C LEU A 57 -22.19 1.77 -8.12
N LYS A 58 -23.33 2.44 -7.90
CA LYS A 58 -24.66 1.81 -8.01
C LYS A 58 -24.91 1.22 -9.39
N ALA A 59 -24.44 1.88 -10.43
CA ALA A 59 -24.60 1.40 -11.81
C ALA A 59 -23.73 0.16 -12.11
N CYS A 60 -22.68 -0.11 -11.36
CA CYS A 60 -21.81 -1.28 -11.55
C CYS A 60 -22.49 -2.62 -11.22
N LYS A 61 -23.65 -2.61 -10.53
CA LYS A 61 -24.48 -3.79 -10.22
C LYS A 61 -23.74 -4.97 -9.59
N LYS A 62 -22.65 -4.74 -8.89
CA LYS A 62 -22.00 -5.76 -8.06
C LYS A 62 -22.68 -5.77 -6.69
N GLU A 63 -22.89 -6.93 -6.10
CA GLU A 63 -23.67 -7.14 -4.86
C GLU A 63 -23.25 -6.25 -3.69
N TRP A 64 -21.96 -5.90 -3.63
CA TRP A 64 -21.37 -5.08 -2.57
C TRP A 64 -21.19 -3.59 -2.95
N HIS A 65 -21.66 -3.16 -4.14
CA HIS A 65 -21.57 -1.76 -4.60
C HIS A 65 -22.86 -0.98 -4.31
N GLU A 66 -23.09 -0.66 -3.06
CA GLU A 66 -24.29 0.09 -2.65
C GLU A 66 -24.19 1.60 -2.93
N GLY A 67 -23.05 2.07 -3.42
CA GLY A 67 -22.80 3.48 -3.73
C GLY A 67 -22.35 4.32 -2.53
N VAL A 68 -22.38 3.79 -1.31
CA VAL A 68 -21.80 4.37 -0.10
C VAL A 68 -20.76 3.43 0.48
N PRO A 69 -19.69 3.94 1.10
CA PRO A 69 -18.78 3.10 1.86
C PRO A 69 -19.52 2.41 3.00
N ALA A 70 -19.53 1.10 3.01
CA ALA A 70 -20.08 0.28 4.08
C ALA A 70 -19.00 -0.70 4.56
N TYR A 71 -19.05 -1.06 5.84
CA TYR A 71 -18.19 -2.12 6.35
C TYR A 71 -18.78 -3.48 5.94
N HIS A 72 -17.95 -4.27 5.27
CA HIS A 72 -18.22 -5.67 4.98
C HIS A 72 -17.16 -6.50 5.68
N ASP A 73 -17.57 -7.49 6.45
CA ASP A 73 -16.60 -8.40 7.08
C ASP A 73 -16.05 -9.35 6.01
N PHE A 74 -14.88 -9.02 5.50
CA PHE A 74 -14.21 -9.83 4.47
C PHE A 74 -13.99 -11.29 4.90
N ARG A 75 -13.96 -11.57 6.20
CA ARG A 75 -13.82 -12.94 6.72
C ARG A 75 -14.98 -13.85 6.34
N GLU A 76 -16.16 -13.28 6.07
CA GLU A 76 -17.34 -14.04 5.61
C GLU A 76 -17.13 -14.66 4.23
N THR A 77 -16.25 -14.07 3.41
CA THR A 77 -15.94 -14.53 2.06
C THR A 77 -14.69 -15.42 1.99
N LEU A 78 -13.93 -15.50 3.08
CA LEU A 78 -12.68 -16.27 3.14
C LEU A 78 -12.89 -17.70 3.63
N PRO A 79 -12.08 -18.67 3.19
CA PRO A 79 -12.12 -20.06 3.65
C PRO A 79 -11.46 -20.22 5.03
N MET A 80 -11.96 -19.48 6.04
CA MET A 80 -11.39 -19.39 7.39
C MET A 80 -11.28 -20.73 8.15
N LYS A 81 -11.96 -21.77 7.68
CA LYS A 81 -11.83 -23.13 8.28
C LYS A 81 -10.53 -23.80 7.86
N GLU A 82 -10.10 -23.55 6.65
CA GLU A 82 -8.91 -24.15 6.04
C GLU A 82 -7.69 -23.24 6.27
N TYR A 83 -7.89 -21.92 6.15
CA TYR A 83 -6.87 -20.89 6.34
C TYR A 83 -7.28 -19.96 7.49
N PRO A 84 -7.07 -20.37 8.75
CA PRO A 84 -7.64 -19.66 9.90
C PRO A 84 -6.88 -18.38 10.29
N LEU A 85 -5.70 -18.13 9.70
CA LEU A 85 -4.90 -16.94 9.95
C LEU A 85 -5.13 -15.88 8.87
N ILE A 86 -5.21 -14.63 9.26
CA ILE A 86 -5.34 -13.50 8.35
C ILE A 86 -3.95 -13.03 7.93
N LEU A 87 -3.68 -12.99 6.63
CA LEU A 87 -2.44 -12.43 6.09
C LEU A 87 -2.51 -10.90 6.05
N SER A 88 -1.56 -10.26 6.72
CA SER A 88 -1.32 -8.81 6.64
C SER A 88 -0.01 -8.53 5.90
N THR A 89 -0.06 -7.68 4.89
CA THR A 89 1.12 -7.30 4.08
C THR A 89 1.41 -5.80 4.13
N GLY A 90 0.78 -5.07 5.07
CA GLY A 90 0.81 -3.61 5.13
C GLY A 90 2.10 -2.99 5.64
N SER A 91 2.98 -3.75 6.27
CA SER A 91 4.21 -3.24 6.90
C SER A 91 5.40 -3.23 5.94
N ARG A 92 6.33 -2.33 6.20
CA ARG A 92 7.63 -2.24 5.50
C ARG A 92 8.76 -2.60 6.47
N LYS A 93 9.79 -3.29 5.97
CA LYS A 93 11.01 -3.50 6.75
C LYS A 93 11.63 -2.13 7.09
N PRO A 94 12.03 -1.88 8.32
CA PRO A 94 12.59 -0.59 8.72
C PRO A 94 13.82 -0.16 7.90
N GLN A 95 14.67 -1.11 7.52
CA GLN A 95 15.87 -0.89 6.73
C GLN A 95 15.62 -0.80 5.22
N LEU A 96 14.46 -1.24 4.75
CA LEU A 96 14.12 -1.26 3.32
C LEU A 96 12.95 -0.32 3.02
N PHE A 97 13.16 0.58 2.09
CA PHE A 97 12.13 1.49 1.60
C PHE A 97 11.71 1.08 0.19
N HIS A 98 10.82 0.08 0.10
CA HIS A 98 10.39 -0.52 -1.17
C HIS A 98 11.59 -0.89 -2.06
N SER A 99 11.41 -0.79 -3.38
CA SER A 99 12.45 -1.07 -4.36
C SER A 99 13.62 -0.08 -4.36
N ARG A 100 13.57 1.00 -3.58
CA ARG A 100 14.64 2.02 -3.57
C ARG A 100 15.93 1.51 -2.93
N THR A 101 15.81 0.77 -1.87
CA THR A 101 16.96 0.41 -1.02
C THR A 101 17.32 -1.06 -1.06
N TYR A 102 16.49 -1.96 -1.60
CA TYR A 102 16.82 -3.38 -1.67
C TYR A 102 18.00 -3.70 -2.61
N ARG A 103 18.43 -2.74 -3.45
CA ARG A 103 19.62 -2.85 -4.29
C ARG A 103 20.91 -2.46 -3.56
N LEU A 104 20.82 -2.03 -2.31
CA LEU A 104 21.97 -1.68 -1.49
C LEU A 104 22.40 -2.90 -0.67
N PRO A 105 23.52 -3.57 -1.03
CA PRO A 105 23.90 -4.85 -0.44
C PRO A 105 23.99 -4.81 1.09
N TRP A 106 24.50 -3.71 1.65
CA TRP A 106 24.64 -3.55 3.11
C TRP A 106 23.30 -3.44 3.85
N LEU A 107 22.19 -3.04 3.18
CA LEU A 107 20.86 -3.04 3.77
C LEU A 107 20.19 -4.41 3.61
N VAL A 108 20.38 -5.05 2.48
CA VAL A 108 19.82 -6.40 2.20
C VAL A 108 20.45 -7.43 3.13
N ASN A 109 21.76 -7.36 3.36
CA ASN A 109 22.48 -8.30 4.23
C ASN A 109 22.10 -8.20 5.72
N LEU A 110 21.26 -7.22 6.11
CA LEU A 110 20.70 -7.20 7.46
C LEU A 110 19.60 -8.25 7.66
N GLU A 111 19.03 -8.75 6.54
CA GLU A 111 17.99 -9.77 6.54
C GLU A 111 17.93 -10.45 5.17
N ASP A 112 18.45 -11.66 5.09
CA ASP A 112 18.67 -12.37 3.82
C ASP A 112 17.42 -13.12 3.31
N CYS A 113 16.48 -13.46 4.19
CA CYS A 113 15.30 -14.23 3.84
C CYS A 113 13.99 -13.47 4.09
N PRO A 114 12.91 -13.85 3.40
CA PRO A 114 11.58 -13.38 3.76
C PRO A 114 11.20 -13.87 5.14
N ILE A 115 10.63 -13.01 5.96
CA ILE A 115 10.14 -13.36 7.29
C ILE A 115 8.63 -13.27 7.37
N VAL A 116 8.03 -14.14 8.19
CA VAL A 116 6.64 -14.08 8.62
C VAL A 116 6.59 -13.91 10.13
N GLU A 117 5.94 -12.85 10.58
CA GLU A 117 5.75 -12.57 12.00
C GLU A 117 4.40 -13.11 12.47
N LEU A 118 4.36 -13.73 13.65
CA LEU A 118 3.14 -14.26 14.25
C LEU A 118 3.14 -14.08 15.77
N HIS A 119 1.92 -14.01 16.33
CA HIS A 119 1.74 -13.86 17.77
C HIS A 119 2.24 -15.11 18.54
N PRO A 120 2.80 -14.97 19.76
CA PRO A 120 3.30 -16.11 20.56
C PRO A 120 2.28 -17.26 20.75
N GLU A 121 1.01 -16.93 21.01
CA GLU A 121 -0.02 -17.95 21.19
C GLU A 121 -0.32 -18.70 19.87
N ASP A 122 -0.27 -18.02 18.73
CA ASP A 122 -0.42 -18.67 17.43
C ASP A 122 0.80 -19.53 17.12
N ALA A 123 2.01 -19.04 17.42
CA ALA A 123 3.24 -19.80 17.29
C ALA A 123 3.23 -21.09 18.12
N GLU A 124 2.72 -21.04 19.35
CA GLU A 124 2.54 -22.22 20.20
C GLU A 124 1.54 -23.19 19.59
N ASN A 125 0.39 -22.72 19.11
CA ASN A 125 -0.65 -23.54 18.48
C ASN A 125 -0.15 -24.29 17.24
N TYR A 126 0.72 -23.66 16.46
CA TYR A 126 1.33 -24.28 15.27
C TYR A 126 2.69 -24.93 15.54
N SER A 127 3.16 -24.93 16.80
CA SER A 127 4.48 -25.46 17.20
C SER A 127 5.64 -24.84 16.43
N VAL A 128 5.56 -23.54 16.13
CA VAL A 128 6.55 -22.77 15.38
C VAL A 128 7.41 -21.93 16.33
N LYS A 129 8.71 -21.88 16.08
CA LYS A 129 9.66 -21.05 16.85
C LYS A 129 10.35 -20.02 15.93
N THR A 130 10.79 -18.94 16.54
CA THR A 130 11.62 -17.96 15.82
C THR A 130 12.86 -18.62 15.24
N GLY A 131 13.17 -18.30 13.97
CA GLY A 131 14.28 -18.84 13.20
C GLY A 131 13.97 -20.14 12.45
N GLU A 132 12.78 -20.71 12.60
CA GLU A 132 12.37 -21.90 11.83
C GLU A 132 11.84 -21.49 10.45
N MET A 133 12.21 -22.26 9.44
CA MET A 133 11.62 -22.13 8.11
C MET A 133 10.22 -22.76 8.12
N VAL A 134 9.25 -21.97 7.71
CA VAL A 134 7.84 -22.35 7.60
C VAL A 134 7.31 -22.06 6.21
N THR A 135 6.36 -22.84 5.74
CA THR A 135 5.64 -22.55 4.51
C THR A 135 4.36 -21.79 4.84
N LEU A 136 4.28 -20.55 4.40
CA LEU A 136 3.04 -19.76 4.44
C LEU A 136 2.22 -20.09 3.19
N GLU A 137 1.01 -20.61 3.43
CA GLU A 137 0.09 -21.05 2.38
C GLU A 137 -1.19 -20.23 2.38
N THR A 138 -1.70 -19.95 1.19
CA THR A 138 -2.99 -19.31 0.94
C THR A 138 -3.75 -20.11 -0.13
N PRO A 139 -5.04 -19.83 -0.38
CA PRO A 139 -5.77 -20.50 -1.46
C PRO A 139 -5.15 -20.37 -2.86
N VAL A 140 -4.25 -19.39 -3.06
CA VAL A 140 -3.68 -19.08 -4.39
C VAL A 140 -2.19 -19.40 -4.52
N GLY A 141 -1.49 -19.60 -3.41
CA GLY A 141 -0.05 -19.87 -3.47
C GLY A 141 0.58 -20.20 -2.13
N GLN A 142 1.88 -20.50 -2.17
CA GLN A 142 2.67 -20.78 -0.99
C GLN A 142 4.05 -20.16 -1.10
N MET A 143 4.67 -19.87 0.04
CA MET A 143 6.01 -19.28 0.12
C MET A 143 6.72 -19.72 1.40
N ASP A 144 7.99 -20.12 1.26
CA ASP A 144 8.83 -20.46 2.41
C ASP A 144 9.42 -19.19 3.03
N MET A 145 9.29 -19.06 4.35
CA MET A 145 9.68 -17.89 5.12
C MET A 145 10.29 -18.29 6.45
N GLU A 146 11.15 -17.45 7.00
CA GLU A 146 11.61 -17.61 8.37
C GLU A 146 10.57 -17.07 9.35
N ALA A 147 10.20 -17.85 10.32
CA ALA A 147 9.23 -17.46 11.35
C ALA A 147 9.87 -16.54 12.39
N VAL A 148 9.17 -15.48 12.76
CA VAL A 148 9.53 -14.57 13.85
C VAL A 148 8.34 -14.45 14.82
N VAL A 149 8.54 -14.91 16.05
CA VAL A 149 7.52 -14.79 17.09
C VAL A 149 7.57 -13.38 17.67
N ASN A 150 6.51 -12.61 17.50
CA ASN A 150 6.43 -11.20 17.87
C ASN A 150 5.13 -10.88 18.61
N SER A 151 5.22 -10.50 19.87
CA SER A 151 4.07 -10.13 20.71
C SER A 151 3.33 -8.87 20.26
N SER A 152 3.88 -8.10 19.32
CA SER A 152 3.20 -6.95 18.73
C SER A 152 2.27 -7.35 17.58
N CYS A 153 2.34 -8.59 17.08
CA CYS A 153 1.39 -9.12 16.11
C CYS A 153 0.01 -9.33 16.74
N LEU A 154 -1.04 -9.16 15.96
CA LEU A 154 -2.38 -9.50 16.38
C LEU A 154 -2.55 -11.02 16.37
N ARG A 155 -3.18 -11.54 17.40
CA ARG A 155 -3.57 -12.95 17.46
C ARG A 155 -4.53 -13.32 16.31
N GLY A 156 -4.29 -14.44 15.67
CA GLY A 156 -5.06 -14.88 14.50
C GLY A 156 -4.65 -14.19 13.20
N ALA A 157 -3.54 -13.44 13.20
CA ALA A 157 -2.98 -12.83 12.02
C ALA A 157 -1.49 -13.13 11.88
N VAL A 158 -1.02 -13.19 10.65
CA VAL A 158 0.40 -13.23 10.30
C VAL A 158 0.77 -11.98 9.52
N ASN A 159 1.93 -11.41 9.82
CA ASN A 159 2.43 -10.22 9.17
C ASN A 159 3.63 -10.56 8.28
N VAL A 160 3.58 -10.12 7.03
CA VAL A 160 4.69 -10.24 6.07
C VAL A 160 5.01 -8.85 5.54
N TYR A 161 6.27 -8.51 5.51
CA TYR A 161 6.71 -7.23 4.96
C TYR A 161 6.62 -7.22 3.44
N HIS A 162 6.15 -6.12 2.87
CA HIS A 162 6.11 -5.93 1.42
C HIS A 162 7.32 -5.16 0.90
N GLY A 163 7.58 -5.29 -0.41
CA GLY A 163 8.57 -4.47 -1.13
C GLY A 163 10.02 -4.81 -0.84
N ALA A 164 10.31 -6.02 -0.38
CA ALA A 164 11.68 -6.50 -0.10
C ALA A 164 12.31 -7.13 -1.33
N GLY A 165 12.17 -6.85 -2.48
CA GLY A 165 12.85 -7.14 -3.73
C GLY A 165 13.40 -8.56 -4.02
N ASN A 166 13.52 -9.39 -3.02
CA ASN A 166 13.97 -10.78 -3.10
C ASN A 166 12.85 -11.81 -3.05
N TYR A 167 11.61 -11.38 -2.84
CA TYR A 167 10.41 -12.20 -2.92
C TYR A 167 9.20 -11.36 -3.35
N ASP A 168 8.19 -12.01 -3.92
CA ASP A 168 6.96 -11.37 -4.37
C ASP A 168 5.76 -11.87 -3.57
N ILE A 169 5.34 -11.07 -2.59
CA ILE A 169 4.18 -11.41 -1.73
C ILE A 169 2.87 -11.50 -2.52
N ASN A 170 2.78 -10.91 -3.72
CA ASN A 170 1.58 -11.00 -4.56
C ASN A 170 1.30 -12.43 -5.01
N LEU A 171 2.30 -13.33 -4.96
CA LEU A 171 2.07 -14.77 -5.20
C LEU A 171 1.12 -15.42 -4.20
N LEU A 172 0.88 -14.78 -3.05
CA LEU A 172 -0.01 -15.24 -1.98
C LEU A 172 -1.37 -14.54 -1.98
N ILE A 173 -1.59 -13.57 -2.88
CA ILE A 173 -2.77 -12.71 -2.88
C ILE A 173 -3.54 -12.92 -4.18
N ASP A 174 -4.86 -13.11 -4.07
CA ASP A 174 -5.73 -13.16 -5.24
C ASP A 174 -5.86 -11.78 -5.89
N ASP A 175 -5.75 -11.70 -7.21
CA ASP A 175 -5.91 -10.48 -8.01
C ASP A 175 -7.36 -10.21 -8.42
N GLN A 176 -8.31 -11.07 -7.99
CA GLN A 176 -9.72 -11.01 -8.38
C GLN A 176 -10.60 -10.15 -7.46
N TYR A 177 -10.01 -9.44 -6.48
CA TYR A 177 -10.73 -8.59 -5.52
C TYR A 177 -10.67 -7.11 -5.86
#